data_5c4f8f6aef1d3f328db0746db55b0db6
#
_entry.id   5c4f8f6aef1d3f328db0746db55b0db6
#
_cell.length_a   1.000
_cell.length_b   1.000
_cell.length_c   1.000
_cell.angle_alpha   90.00
_cell.angle_beta   90.00
_cell.angle_gamma   90.00
#
_symmetry.space_group_name_H-M   'P 1'
#
loop_
_entity.id
_entity.type
_entity.pdbx_description
1 polymer ?
#
loop_
_entity_poly.entity_id
_entity_poly.type
_entity_poly.pdbx_seq_one_letter_code
_entity_poly.pdbx_strand_id
1 'polypeptide(L)'
;MLEQFPQALKESRRWVCFDAAKAPINPATGQNAKPNDPATWGTLEAAQAAVSRFGLRGVGVLLGDGLCGIDIDHCRDPDTGVLSDMAREIIDGMQTYAEESPSGTGVHLLFTGQKPAGACHKSSIGLEMYDGGRYFTVTGKALNDLAIEERTAQCAAVHAKYLAKPEAPRTPAPDVAWQKVDRSDEELLRTACAARDGERFAALYAGNWQAYYNSHSEADLSFCNLLAFWFGADVERMDHVFRTSGLMRPKWDERRGAKTYGRWTLERAVSDCQE
;
A
#
# COMPACT_ATOMS: atom_id res chain seq x y z
N MET A 1 15.21 14.53 -25.38
CA MET A 1 14.19 13.82 -24.59
C MET A 1 14.74 12.66 -23.75
N LEU A 2 15.77 11.93 -24.18
CA LEU A 2 16.41 10.88 -23.35
C LEU A 2 17.19 11.44 -22.15
N GLU A 3 17.73 12.65 -22.27
CA GLU A 3 18.61 13.27 -21.27
C GLU A 3 17.90 13.60 -19.94
N GLN A 4 16.59 13.76 -19.96
CA GLN A 4 15.81 14.19 -18.79
C GLN A 4 15.55 13.10 -17.73
N PHE A 5 15.87 11.83 -18.02
CA PHE A 5 15.66 10.74 -17.06
C PHE A 5 16.96 10.32 -16.38
N PRO A 6 16.93 9.88 -15.11
CA PRO A 6 18.11 9.33 -14.43
C PRO A 6 18.74 8.17 -15.21
N GLN A 7 20.06 8.07 -15.19
CA GLN A 7 20.81 7.06 -15.93
C GLN A 7 20.38 5.63 -15.56
N ALA A 8 20.16 5.37 -14.27
CA ALA A 8 19.70 4.07 -13.77
C ALA A 8 18.37 3.63 -14.38
N LEU A 9 17.47 4.57 -14.69
CA LEU A 9 16.20 4.26 -15.36
C LEU A 9 16.39 4.04 -16.87
N LYS A 10 17.28 4.78 -17.53
CA LYS A 10 17.54 4.63 -18.97
C LYS A 10 18.00 3.23 -19.33
N GLU A 11 18.80 2.60 -18.48
CA GLU A 11 19.35 1.27 -18.68
C GLU A 11 18.36 0.15 -18.30
N SER A 12 17.26 0.52 -17.67
CA SER A 12 16.24 -0.42 -17.19
C SER A 12 15.37 -0.94 -18.35
N ARG A 13 14.94 -2.20 -18.24
CA ARG A 13 13.92 -2.80 -19.12
C ARG A 13 12.54 -2.87 -18.44
N ARG A 14 12.25 -1.98 -17.51
CA ARG A 14 11.02 -1.98 -16.69
C ARG A 14 10.02 -0.90 -17.14
N TRP A 15 10.15 -0.42 -18.39
CA TRP A 15 9.31 0.64 -18.90
C TRP A 15 8.00 0.15 -19.48
N VAL A 16 6.94 0.90 -19.21
CA VAL A 16 5.62 0.78 -19.80
C VAL A 16 5.15 2.16 -20.25
N CYS A 17 4.08 2.20 -21.02
CA CYS A 17 3.34 3.43 -21.28
C CYS A 17 2.09 3.49 -20.37
N PHE A 18 1.36 4.60 -20.43
CA PHE A 18 0.06 4.69 -19.80
C PHE A 18 -0.94 5.47 -20.67
N ASP A 19 -2.21 5.11 -20.54
CA ASP A 19 -3.33 5.73 -21.23
C ASP A 19 -3.97 6.87 -20.42
N ALA A 20 -5.11 7.41 -20.89
CA ALA A 20 -5.84 8.47 -20.20
C ALA A 20 -6.42 8.06 -18.85
N ALA A 21 -6.66 6.76 -18.63
CA ALA A 21 -7.14 6.21 -17.37
C ALA A 21 -5.97 5.85 -16.42
N LYS A 22 -4.73 6.17 -16.79
CA LYS A 22 -3.50 5.75 -16.10
C LYS A 22 -3.34 4.23 -16.01
N ALA A 23 -3.93 3.45 -16.95
CA ALA A 23 -3.68 2.03 -17.04
C ALA A 23 -2.30 1.78 -17.67
N PRO A 24 -1.45 0.84 -17.14
CA PRO A 24 -0.16 0.53 -17.72
C PRO A 24 -0.33 -0.23 -19.04
N ILE A 25 0.38 0.21 -20.08
CA ILE A 25 0.31 -0.31 -21.45
C ILE A 25 1.66 -0.88 -21.88
N ASN A 26 1.63 -2.08 -22.44
CA ASN A 26 2.79 -2.76 -23.03
C ASN A 26 3.29 -2.00 -24.27
N PRO A 27 4.54 -1.52 -24.29
CA PRO A 27 5.07 -0.71 -25.39
C PRO A 27 5.19 -1.49 -26.71
N ALA A 28 5.27 -2.81 -26.67
CA ALA A 28 5.37 -3.62 -27.89
C ALA A 28 4.02 -3.81 -28.57
N THR A 29 2.94 -3.99 -27.79
CA THR A 29 1.63 -4.43 -28.31
C THR A 29 0.53 -3.38 -28.24
N GLY A 30 0.65 -2.35 -27.38
CA GLY A 30 -0.40 -1.37 -27.11
C GLY A 30 -1.54 -1.91 -26.23
N GLN A 31 -1.40 -3.12 -25.70
CA GLN A 31 -2.37 -3.72 -24.77
C GLN A 31 -1.94 -3.49 -23.31
N ASN A 32 -2.81 -3.82 -22.35
CA ASN A 32 -2.50 -3.66 -20.93
C ASN A 32 -1.23 -4.42 -20.54
N ALA A 33 -0.32 -3.74 -19.84
CA ALA A 33 0.82 -4.35 -19.18
C ALA A 33 0.42 -4.86 -17.79
N LYS A 34 1.19 -5.82 -17.28
CA LYS A 34 0.99 -6.41 -15.95
C LYS A 34 2.18 -6.08 -15.05
N PRO A 35 1.96 -5.51 -13.85
CA PRO A 35 3.05 -5.16 -12.94
C PRO A 35 3.92 -6.34 -12.45
N ASN A 36 3.45 -7.56 -12.62
CA ASN A 36 4.14 -8.78 -12.21
C ASN A 36 4.54 -9.68 -13.40
N ASP A 37 4.50 -9.15 -14.62
CA ASP A 37 4.85 -9.91 -15.84
C ASP A 37 5.86 -9.13 -16.70
N PRO A 38 7.18 -9.37 -16.53
CA PRO A 38 8.24 -8.70 -17.27
C PRO A 38 8.15 -8.81 -18.79
N ALA A 39 7.45 -9.81 -19.33
CA ALA A 39 7.22 -9.95 -20.77
C ALA A 39 6.34 -8.82 -21.35
N THR A 40 5.66 -8.06 -20.49
CA THR A 40 4.80 -6.94 -20.88
C THR A 40 5.49 -5.57 -20.75
N TRP A 41 6.77 -5.54 -20.38
CA TRP A 41 7.57 -4.32 -20.23
C TRP A 41 8.54 -4.14 -21.40
N GLY A 42 9.23 -3.00 -21.46
CA GLY A 42 10.19 -2.71 -22.52
C GLY A 42 11.32 -1.81 -22.08
N THR A 43 12.07 -1.29 -23.06
CA THR A 43 13.06 -0.24 -22.86
C THR A 43 12.41 1.14 -22.89
N LEU A 44 13.13 2.17 -22.42
CA LEU A 44 12.67 3.55 -22.51
C LEU A 44 12.39 3.98 -23.95
N GLU A 45 13.28 3.63 -24.90
CA GLU A 45 13.11 3.97 -26.31
C GLU A 45 11.84 3.33 -26.90
N ALA A 46 11.60 2.05 -26.59
CA ALA A 46 10.39 1.36 -27.02
C ALA A 46 9.13 2.01 -26.45
N ALA A 47 9.16 2.38 -25.17
CA ALA A 47 8.04 3.05 -24.51
C ALA A 47 7.78 4.45 -25.10
N GLN A 48 8.82 5.25 -25.33
CA GLN A 48 8.67 6.57 -25.96
C GLN A 48 8.13 6.48 -27.40
N ALA A 49 8.60 5.53 -28.20
CA ALA A 49 8.08 5.28 -29.53
C ALA A 49 6.60 4.84 -29.50
N ALA A 50 6.21 4.03 -28.52
CA ALA A 50 4.87 3.54 -28.34
C ALA A 50 3.88 4.65 -27.94
N VAL A 51 4.32 5.66 -27.18
CA VAL A 51 3.47 6.82 -26.84
C VAL A 51 2.92 7.49 -28.10
N SER A 52 3.77 7.77 -29.06
CA SER A 52 3.35 8.37 -30.35
C SER A 52 2.55 7.37 -31.20
N ARG A 53 3.00 6.11 -31.26
CA ARG A 53 2.39 5.07 -32.09
C ARG A 53 0.96 4.74 -31.70
N PHE A 54 0.65 4.71 -30.39
CA PHE A 54 -0.64 4.30 -29.86
C PHE A 54 -1.45 5.44 -29.28
N GLY A 55 -0.99 6.71 -29.38
CA GLY A 55 -1.67 7.88 -28.84
C GLY A 55 -1.79 7.89 -27.32
N LEU A 56 -0.75 7.41 -26.61
CA LEU A 56 -0.73 7.27 -25.15
C LEU A 56 -0.32 8.59 -24.47
N ARG A 57 -0.49 8.67 -23.16
CA ARG A 57 -0.27 9.88 -22.37
C ARG A 57 1.19 10.09 -21.94
N GLY A 58 1.96 9.02 -21.81
CA GLY A 58 3.35 9.08 -21.38
C GLY A 58 3.92 7.73 -21.01
N VAL A 59 5.05 7.76 -20.34
CA VAL A 59 5.81 6.58 -19.93
C VAL A 59 5.80 6.41 -18.41
N GLY A 60 6.06 5.20 -17.96
CA GLY A 60 6.19 4.87 -16.56
C GLY A 60 7.13 3.70 -16.34
N VAL A 61 7.57 3.50 -15.12
CA VAL A 61 8.51 2.45 -14.72
C VAL A 61 7.89 1.53 -13.67
N LEU A 62 8.12 0.24 -13.80
CA LEU A 62 7.69 -0.77 -12.82
C LEU A 62 8.64 -0.79 -11.64
N LEU A 63 8.10 -0.66 -10.43
CA LEU A 63 8.83 -0.82 -9.17
C LEU A 63 9.12 -2.29 -8.88
N GLY A 64 10.18 -2.56 -8.11
CA GLY A 64 10.63 -3.88 -7.72
C GLY A 64 12.10 -4.13 -8.06
N ASP A 65 12.64 -5.26 -7.65
CA ASP A 65 14.06 -5.62 -7.77
C ASP A 65 14.99 -4.52 -7.20
N GLY A 66 14.59 -3.96 -6.05
CA GLY A 66 15.30 -2.90 -5.37
C GLY A 66 14.90 -1.48 -5.80
N LEU A 67 14.18 -1.27 -6.92
CA LEU A 67 13.64 0.04 -7.26
C LEU A 67 12.35 0.30 -6.48
N CYS A 68 12.35 1.38 -5.71
CA CYS A 68 11.26 1.83 -4.86
C CYS A 68 10.77 3.21 -5.28
N GLY A 69 9.56 3.56 -4.85
CA GLY A 69 8.99 4.88 -5.09
C GLY A 69 8.13 5.39 -3.94
N ILE A 70 8.16 6.70 -3.77
CA ILE A 70 7.22 7.46 -2.93
C ILE A 70 6.41 8.36 -3.84
N ASP A 71 5.09 8.35 -3.67
CA ASP A 71 4.15 9.26 -4.33
C ASP A 71 3.51 10.15 -3.27
N ILE A 72 3.51 11.45 -3.53
CA ILE A 72 2.91 12.46 -2.66
C ILE A 72 1.91 13.26 -3.49
N ASP A 73 0.64 12.93 -3.34
CA ASP A 73 -0.45 13.60 -4.04
C ASP A 73 -0.80 14.96 -3.42
N HIS A 74 -1.25 15.90 -4.26
CA HIS A 74 -1.77 17.21 -3.84
C HIS A 74 -0.83 18.02 -2.94
N CYS A 75 0.47 17.84 -3.11
CA CYS A 75 1.51 18.46 -2.29
C CYS A 75 2.24 19.64 -2.97
N ARG A 76 1.91 19.94 -4.22
CA ARG A 76 2.55 20.96 -5.04
C ARG A 76 1.49 21.88 -5.66
N ASP A 77 1.70 23.18 -5.56
CA ASP A 77 0.91 24.16 -6.31
C ASP A 77 1.36 24.12 -7.80
N PRO A 78 0.46 23.86 -8.74
CA PRO A 78 0.83 23.68 -10.15
C PRO A 78 1.29 24.98 -10.82
N ASP A 79 0.86 26.16 -10.35
CA ASP A 79 1.16 27.44 -10.93
C ASP A 79 2.47 28.03 -10.40
N THR A 80 2.70 27.94 -9.11
CA THR A 80 3.87 28.53 -8.43
C THR A 80 4.99 27.54 -8.18
N GLY A 81 4.70 26.23 -8.23
CA GLY A 81 5.65 25.16 -7.88
C GLY A 81 5.90 24.99 -6.38
N VAL A 82 5.20 25.75 -5.54
CA VAL A 82 5.39 25.70 -4.07
C VAL A 82 4.96 24.33 -3.55
N LEU A 83 5.85 23.72 -2.78
CA LEU A 83 5.63 22.43 -2.13
C LEU A 83 5.05 22.61 -0.72
N SER A 84 4.23 21.67 -0.28
CA SER A 84 3.83 21.56 1.12
C SER A 84 5.02 21.28 2.04
N ASP A 85 4.91 21.61 3.33
CA ASP A 85 5.96 21.39 4.32
C ASP A 85 6.34 19.90 4.40
N MET A 86 5.34 19.00 4.35
CA MET A 86 5.55 17.56 4.35
C MET A 86 6.36 17.12 3.12
N ALA A 87 6.01 17.58 1.93
CA ALA A 87 6.73 17.19 0.70
C ALA A 87 8.18 17.69 0.73
N ARG A 88 8.42 18.93 1.16
CA ARG A 88 9.78 19.47 1.35
C ARG A 88 10.58 18.61 2.32
N GLU A 89 10.02 18.32 3.49
CA GLU A 89 10.69 17.49 4.49
C GLU A 89 11.05 16.09 3.95
N ILE A 90 10.13 15.46 3.21
CA ILE A 90 10.37 14.14 2.61
C ILE A 90 11.47 14.21 1.55
N ILE A 91 11.41 15.18 0.63
CA ILE A 91 12.43 15.37 -0.42
C ILE A 91 13.80 15.62 0.21
N ASP A 92 13.87 16.52 1.19
CA ASP A 92 15.11 16.88 1.88
C ASP A 92 15.67 15.70 2.71
N GLY A 93 14.80 14.91 3.32
CA GLY A 93 15.21 13.75 4.11
C GLY A 93 15.63 12.55 3.23
N MET A 94 14.98 12.36 2.10
CA MET A 94 15.28 11.25 1.18
C MET A 94 16.56 11.48 0.37
N GLN A 95 16.90 12.71 0.00
CA GLN A 95 18.12 13.04 -0.77
C GLN A 95 18.34 12.10 -1.98
N THR A 96 17.31 11.93 -2.80
CA THR A 96 17.29 11.10 -4.00
C THR A 96 16.55 11.81 -5.13
N TYR A 97 16.52 11.23 -6.30
CA TYR A 97 15.78 11.77 -7.44
C TYR A 97 14.31 12.02 -7.08
N ALA A 98 13.85 13.24 -7.35
CA ALA A 98 12.48 13.65 -7.21
C ALA A 98 12.00 14.39 -8.46
N GLU A 99 10.75 14.18 -8.86
CA GLU A 99 10.16 14.80 -10.04
C GLU A 99 8.72 15.25 -9.80
N GLU A 100 8.25 16.18 -10.63
CA GLU A 100 6.86 16.58 -10.72
C GLU A 100 6.02 15.42 -11.29
N SER A 101 4.88 15.10 -10.65
CA SER A 101 3.93 14.12 -11.18
C SER A 101 3.25 14.63 -12.46
N PRO A 102 2.63 13.76 -13.28
CA PRO A 102 1.95 14.19 -14.53
C PRO A 102 0.83 15.21 -14.33
N SER A 103 0.22 15.26 -13.16
CA SER A 103 -0.82 16.26 -12.84
C SER A 103 -0.27 17.64 -12.55
N GLY A 104 1.03 17.75 -12.24
CA GLY A 104 1.66 18.98 -11.77
C GLY A 104 1.38 19.31 -10.30
N THR A 105 0.50 18.55 -9.64
CA THR A 105 0.07 18.80 -8.25
C THR A 105 0.70 17.85 -7.23
N GLY A 106 1.43 16.84 -7.67
CA GLY A 106 2.10 15.84 -6.84
C GLY A 106 3.58 15.71 -7.15
N VAL A 107 4.26 14.89 -6.36
CA VAL A 107 5.70 14.62 -6.48
C VAL A 107 5.95 13.12 -6.39
N HIS A 108 6.80 12.60 -7.28
CA HIS A 108 7.33 11.25 -7.20
C HIS A 108 8.79 11.29 -6.77
N LEU A 109 9.18 10.44 -5.84
CA LEU A 109 10.59 10.17 -5.53
C LEU A 109 10.90 8.72 -5.94
N LEU A 110 12.06 8.52 -6.57
CA LEU A 110 12.56 7.19 -6.91
C LEU A 110 13.90 6.95 -6.20
N PHE A 111 14.05 5.76 -5.63
CA PHE A 111 15.25 5.37 -4.88
C PHE A 111 15.46 3.86 -4.98
N THR A 112 16.67 3.39 -4.66
CA THR A 112 16.92 1.97 -4.45
C THR A 112 16.88 1.63 -2.98
N GLY A 113 16.38 0.42 -2.63
CA GLY A 113 16.30 -0.03 -1.24
C GLY A 113 15.12 -0.95 -0.97
N GLN A 114 14.62 -0.88 0.26
CA GLN A 114 13.47 -1.65 0.72
C GLN A 114 12.55 -0.77 1.56
N LYS A 115 11.25 -0.95 1.36
CA LYS A 115 10.22 -0.34 2.20
C LYS A 115 10.02 -1.20 3.46
N PRO A 116 9.84 -0.61 4.67
CA PRO A 116 9.42 -1.36 5.83
C PRO A 116 8.11 -2.10 5.60
N ALA A 117 7.93 -3.23 6.30
CA ALA A 117 6.66 -3.94 6.31
C ALA A 117 5.53 -3.05 6.89
N GLY A 118 4.29 -3.38 6.58
CA GLY A 118 3.12 -2.67 7.09
C GLY A 118 2.50 -1.70 6.09
N ALA A 119 1.90 -0.62 6.58
CA ALA A 119 1.14 0.33 5.77
C ALA A 119 1.98 0.90 4.61
N CYS A 120 1.40 0.92 3.41
CA CYS A 120 2.06 1.47 2.23
C CYS A 120 1.40 2.76 1.73
N HIS A 121 0.28 3.18 2.30
CA HIS A 121 -0.41 4.40 1.91
C HIS A 121 -1.20 5.01 3.07
N LYS A 122 -1.39 6.33 3.02
CA LYS A 122 -2.26 7.10 3.92
C LYS A 122 -2.97 8.18 3.12
N SER A 123 -4.18 7.86 2.66
CA SER A 123 -4.95 8.73 1.76
C SER A 123 -5.28 10.11 2.37
N SER A 124 -5.38 10.22 3.71
CA SER A 124 -5.67 11.50 4.37
C SER A 124 -4.57 12.55 4.21
N ILE A 125 -3.37 12.16 3.82
CA ILE A 125 -2.22 13.05 3.56
C ILE A 125 -1.66 12.84 2.14
N GLY A 126 -2.29 12.01 1.30
CA GLY A 126 -1.86 11.75 -0.06
C GLY A 126 -0.50 11.07 -0.18
N LEU A 127 -0.05 10.30 0.83
CA LEU A 127 1.27 9.65 0.82
C LEU A 127 1.15 8.17 0.51
N GLU A 128 1.90 7.73 -0.51
CA GLU A 128 2.03 6.31 -0.89
C GLU A 128 3.52 5.94 -1.02
N MET A 129 3.86 4.68 -0.68
CA MET A 129 5.22 4.17 -0.70
C MET A 129 5.23 2.70 -1.14
N TYR A 130 6.00 2.36 -2.17
CA TYR A 130 6.03 1.03 -2.76
C TYR A 130 7.44 0.58 -3.11
N ASP A 131 7.69 -0.71 -2.98
CA ASP A 131 8.92 -1.42 -3.35
C ASP A 131 8.68 -2.54 -4.37
N GLY A 132 7.47 -2.60 -4.95
CA GLY A 132 7.11 -3.54 -6.00
C GLY A 132 5.62 -3.62 -6.25
N GLY A 133 5.23 -4.38 -7.31
CA GLY A 133 3.83 -4.62 -7.66
C GLY A 133 3.04 -3.40 -8.13
N ARG A 134 3.73 -2.30 -8.39
CA ARG A 134 3.18 -1.03 -8.89
C ARG A 134 4.04 -0.50 -10.03
N TYR A 135 3.47 0.35 -10.87
CA TYR A 135 4.23 1.20 -11.76
C TYR A 135 4.05 2.67 -11.35
N PHE A 136 5.08 3.47 -11.57
CA PHE A 136 5.00 4.92 -11.44
C PHE A 136 5.05 5.54 -12.82
N THR A 137 4.20 6.52 -13.07
CA THR A 137 4.35 7.41 -14.22
C THR A 137 5.62 8.24 -14.03
N VAL A 138 6.38 8.46 -15.09
CA VAL A 138 7.64 9.23 -15.02
C VAL A 138 7.60 10.36 -16.04
N THR A 139 7.84 11.57 -15.58
CA THR A 139 7.77 12.79 -16.39
C THR A 139 9.14 13.29 -16.87
N GLY A 140 10.19 12.99 -16.09
CA GLY A 140 11.51 13.57 -16.26
C GLY A 140 11.61 15.05 -15.87
N LYS A 141 10.56 15.63 -15.31
CA LYS A 141 10.57 17.01 -14.79
C LYS A 141 11.16 17.01 -13.38
N ALA A 142 12.48 16.85 -13.31
CA ALA A 142 13.20 16.76 -12.06
C ALA A 142 13.03 18.02 -11.19
N LEU A 143 12.83 17.83 -9.89
CA LEU A 143 12.79 18.89 -8.88
C LEU A 143 14.15 19.11 -8.22
N ASN A 144 15.11 18.22 -8.46
CA ASN A 144 16.49 18.30 -7.98
C ASN A 144 17.45 17.63 -8.98
N ASP A 145 18.75 17.82 -8.80
CA ASP A 145 19.81 17.25 -9.65
C ASP A 145 20.40 15.96 -9.05
N LEU A 146 19.65 15.25 -8.19
CA LEU A 146 20.13 14.05 -7.51
C LEU A 146 19.88 12.80 -8.37
N ALA A 147 20.79 11.83 -8.26
CA ALA A 147 20.60 10.49 -8.82
C ALA A 147 19.59 9.67 -8.00
N ILE A 148 19.20 8.53 -8.55
CA ILE A 148 18.50 7.48 -7.78
C ILE A 148 19.53 6.81 -6.86
N GLU A 149 19.34 6.96 -5.55
CA GLU A 149 20.29 6.54 -4.54
C GLU A 149 19.71 5.44 -3.64
N GLU A 150 20.57 4.71 -2.90
CA GLU A 150 20.14 3.78 -1.87
C GLU A 150 19.63 4.54 -0.64
N ARG A 151 18.36 4.31 -0.25
CA ARG A 151 17.67 5.09 0.79
C ARG A 151 16.78 4.26 1.71
N THR A 152 17.15 3.01 1.99
CA THR A 152 16.40 2.13 2.92
C THR A 152 16.20 2.78 4.30
N ALA A 153 17.25 3.37 4.86
CA ALA A 153 17.17 3.99 6.19
C ALA A 153 16.28 5.24 6.20
N GLN A 154 16.40 6.10 5.19
CA GLN A 154 15.57 7.30 5.03
C GLN A 154 14.11 6.93 4.76
N CYS A 155 13.89 5.93 3.90
CA CYS A 155 12.58 5.35 3.66
C CYS A 155 11.93 4.85 4.96
N ALA A 156 12.69 4.16 5.81
CA ALA A 156 12.22 3.70 7.11
C ALA A 156 11.85 4.88 8.05
N ALA A 157 12.61 5.97 8.03
CA ALA A 157 12.31 7.16 8.82
C ALA A 157 11.01 7.86 8.34
N VAL A 158 10.83 8.03 7.03
CA VAL A 158 9.60 8.58 6.44
C VAL A 158 8.41 7.67 6.79
N HIS A 159 8.56 6.36 6.64
CA HIS A 159 7.52 5.40 6.98
C HIS A 159 7.13 5.48 8.46
N ALA A 160 8.11 5.49 9.37
CA ALA A 160 7.88 5.59 10.81
C ALA A 160 7.11 6.87 11.19
N LYS A 161 7.45 7.99 10.56
CA LYS A 161 6.84 9.28 10.87
C LYS A 161 5.42 9.42 10.34
N TYR A 162 5.15 8.96 9.12
CA TYR A 162 3.92 9.30 8.40
C TYR A 162 2.97 8.12 8.19
N LEU A 163 3.50 6.90 8.03
CA LEU A 163 2.73 5.69 7.69
C LEU A 163 2.63 4.69 8.84
N ALA A 164 3.67 4.61 9.69
CA ALA A 164 3.60 3.71 10.84
C ALA A 164 2.48 4.16 11.78
N LYS A 165 1.69 3.21 12.21
CA LYS A 165 0.74 3.43 13.29
C LYS A 165 1.51 3.50 14.60
N PRO A 166 1.05 4.29 15.58
CA PRO A 166 1.52 4.11 16.95
C PRO A 166 1.38 2.62 17.28
N GLU A 167 2.48 2.00 17.61
CA GLU A 167 2.46 0.61 18.07
C GLU A 167 1.57 0.57 19.32
N ALA A 168 0.35 0.03 19.16
CA ALA A 168 -0.44 -0.27 20.35
C ALA A 168 0.44 -1.19 21.22
N PRO A 169 0.57 -0.94 22.52
CA PRO A 169 1.42 -1.75 23.38
C PRO A 169 1.06 -3.22 23.15
N ARG A 170 2.02 -3.99 22.64
CA ARG A 170 1.87 -5.43 22.51
C ARG A 170 1.77 -5.96 23.93
N THR A 171 0.56 -6.24 24.36
CA THR A 171 0.37 -7.08 25.54
C THR A 171 0.92 -8.45 25.12
N PRO A 172 1.91 -9.04 25.85
CA PRO A 172 2.27 -10.42 25.58
C PRO A 172 0.99 -11.24 25.61
N ALA A 173 0.72 -11.98 24.54
CA ALA A 173 -0.36 -12.95 24.56
C ALA A 173 -0.13 -13.86 25.76
N PRO A 174 -1.09 -14.06 26.66
CA PRO A 174 -0.95 -15.10 27.66
C PRO A 174 -0.73 -16.41 26.90
N ASP A 175 0.13 -17.29 27.42
CA ASP A 175 0.35 -18.68 26.95
C ASP A 175 -0.97 -19.46 27.08
N VAL A 176 -1.93 -19.15 26.21
CA VAL A 176 -3.21 -19.85 26.15
C VAL A 176 -3.08 -20.86 25.01
N ALA A 177 -2.80 -22.09 25.40
CA ALA A 177 -3.05 -23.22 24.50
C ALA A 177 -4.48 -23.08 23.95
N TRP A 178 -4.64 -23.09 22.63
CA TRP A 178 -5.92 -22.99 21.90
C TRP A 178 -6.89 -24.08 22.37
N GLN A 179 -7.57 -23.82 23.48
CA GLN A 179 -8.63 -24.67 23.97
C GLN A 179 -9.94 -24.22 23.34
N LYS A 180 -10.74 -25.19 22.93
CA LYS A 180 -12.11 -24.95 22.47
C LYS A 180 -12.82 -24.11 23.53
N VAL A 181 -13.12 -22.85 23.22
CA VAL A 181 -13.66 -21.91 24.19
C VAL A 181 -15.14 -22.24 24.39
N ASP A 182 -15.45 -22.85 25.51
CA ASP A 182 -16.79 -23.32 25.89
C ASP A 182 -17.62 -22.18 26.52
N ARG A 183 -17.62 -21.01 25.87
CA ARG A 183 -18.40 -19.83 26.25
C ARG A 183 -19.25 -19.39 25.05
N SER A 184 -20.40 -18.74 25.35
CA SER A 184 -21.24 -18.16 24.31
C SER A 184 -20.56 -16.99 23.60
N ASP A 185 -20.99 -16.68 22.38
CA ASP A 185 -20.45 -15.54 21.60
C ASP A 185 -20.68 -14.22 22.33
N GLU A 186 -21.83 -14.07 23.01
CA GLU A 186 -22.17 -12.88 23.79
C GLU A 186 -21.23 -12.68 25.00
N GLU A 187 -20.88 -13.77 25.69
CA GLU A 187 -19.93 -13.72 26.81
C GLU A 187 -18.52 -13.35 26.34
N LEU A 188 -18.10 -13.91 25.21
CA LEU A 188 -16.78 -13.60 24.62
C LEU A 188 -16.71 -12.17 24.12
N LEU A 189 -17.74 -11.67 23.43
CA LEU A 189 -17.83 -10.29 23.00
C LEU A 189 -17.78 -9.33 24.19
N ARG A 190 -18.53 -9.61 25.25
CA ARG A 190 -18.52 -8.79 26.47
C ARG A 190 -17.14 -8.79 27.14
N THR A 191 -16.49 -9.94 27.20
CA THR A 191 -15.14 -10.08 27.79
C THR A 191 -14.11 -9.34 26.94
N ALA A 192 -14.17 -9.47 25.60
CA ALA A 192 -13.28 -8.77 24.67
C ALA A 192 -13.42 -7.25 24.76
N CYS A 193 -14.64 -6.74 24.85
CA CYS A 193 -14.91 -5.30 25.04
C CYS A 193 -14.46 -4.77 26.41
N ALA A 194 -14.43 -5.60 27.44
CA ALA A 194 -13.99 -5.22 28.79
C ALA A 194 -12.48 -5.40 29.03
N ALA A 195 -11.75 -6.00 28.07
CA ALA A 195 -10.32 -6.20 28.16
C ALA A 195 -9.54 -4.87 28.06
N ARG A 196 -8.24 -4.91 28.36
CA ARG A 196 -7.36 -3.71 28.30
C ARG A 196 -7.41 -3.00 26.97
N ASP A 197 -7.48 -3.75 25.85
CA ASP A 197 -7.61 -3.23 24.48
C ASP A 197 -9.07 -3.26 23.97
N GLY A 198 -10.03 -3.37 24.88
CA GLY A 198 -11.45 -3.56 24.58
C GLY A 198 -12.09 -2.39 23.84
N GLU A 199 -11.58 -1.17 24.03
CA GLU A 199 -12.05 0.01 23.31
C GLU A 199 -11.86 -0.14 21.78
N ARG A 200 -10.68 -0.62 21.34
CA ARG A 200 -10.40 -0.90 19.94
C ARG A 200 -11.27 -2.04 19.41
N PHE A 201 -11.43 -3.11 20.19
CA PHE A 201 -12.32 -4.23 19.82
C PHE A 201 -13.76 -3.74 19.63
N ALA A 202 -14.30 -2.99 20.59
CA ALA A 202 -15.65 -2.44 20.55
C ALA A 202 -15.85 -1.48 19.36
N ALA A 203 -14.86 -0.61 19.08
CA ALA A 203 -14.89 0.29 17.93
C ALA A 203 -14.95 -0.48 16.61
N LEU A 204 -14.13 -1.52 16.43
CA LEU A 204 -14.15 -2.36 15.22
C LEU A 204 -15.46 -3.13 15.10
N TYR A 205 -15.96 -3.72 16.19
CA TYR A 205 -17.24 -4.41 16.19
C TYR A 205 -18.40 -3.49 15.81
N ALA A 206 -18.36 -2.22 16.27
CA ALA A 206 -19.34 -1.20 15.88
C ALA A 206 -19.14 -0.61 14.47
N GLY A 207 -18.04 -0.95 13.76
CA GLY A 207 -17.73 -0.42 12.44
C GLY A 207 -16.99 0.93 12.44
N ASN A 208 -16.55 1.42 13.59
CA ASN A 208 -15.85 2.70 13.77
C ASN A 208 -14.33 2.54 13.61
N TRP A 209 -13.90 2.06 12.46
CA TRP A 209 -12.51 1.68 12.19
C TRP A 209 -11.58 2.86 11.87
N GLN A 210 -12.11 4.00 11.41
CA GLN A 210 -11.34 5.11 10.82
C GLN A 210 -10.34 5.74 11.79
N ALA A 211 -10.63 5.69 13.09
CA ALA A 211 -9.73 6.19 14.13
C ALA A 211 -8.46 5.33 14.30
N TYR A 212 -8.50 4.08 13.84
CA TYR A 212 -7.44 3.09 14.08
C TYR A 212 -6.75 2.61 12.80
N TYR A 213 -7.39 2.73 11.62
CA TYR A 213 -6.93 2.11 10.38
C TYR A 213 -7.06 3.05 9.20
N ASN A 214 -6.12 2.92 8.25
CA ASN A 214 -6.11 3.74 7.04
C ASN A 214 -7.03 3.20 5.94
N SER A 215 -7.41 1.93 6.01
CA SER A 215 -8.35 1.32 5.09
C SER A 215 -9.28 0.33 5.78
N HIS A 216 -10.48 0.15 5.21
CA HIS A 216 -11.45 -0.83 5.70
C HIS A 216 -10.88 -2.26 5.64
N SER A 217 -10.05 -2.58 4.63
CA SER A 217 -9.46 -3.93 4.51
C SER A 217 -8.41 -4.23 5.58
N GLU A 218 -7.69 -3.22 6.06
CA GLU A 218 -6.80 -3.36 7.23
C GLU A 218 -7.61 -3.57 8.50
N ALA A 219 -8.72 -2.85 8.66
CA ALA A 219 -9.63 -3.03 9.78
C ALA A 219 -10.24 -4.44 9.78
N ASP A 220 -10.66 -4.95 8.61
CA ASP A 220 -11.17 -6.31 8.45
C ASP A 220 -10.16 -7.34 8.97
N LEU A 221 -8.91 -7.29 8.51
CA LEU A 221 -7.86 -8.24 8.94
C LEU A 221 -7.54 -8.09 10.43
N SER A 222 -7.43 -6.86 10.92
CA SER A 222 -7.14 -6.62 12.34
C SER A 222 -8.27 -7.12 13.25
N PHE A 223 -9.52 -6.94 12.84
CA PHE A 223 -10.64 -7.48 13.59
C PHE A 223 -10.66 -9.02 13.56
N CYS A 224 -10.34 -9.63 12.41
CA CYS A 224 -10.20 -11.08 12.32
C CYS A 224 -9.08 -11.62 13.24
N ASN A 225 -7.95 -10.92 13.38
CA ASN A 225 -6.88 -11.29 14.32
C ASN A 225 -7.38 -11.25 15.78
N LEU A 226 -8.15 -10.24 16.14
CA LEU A 226 -8.79 -10.16 17.47
C LEU A 226 -9.82 -11.28 17.68
N LEU A 227 -10.61 -11.59 16.65
CA LEU A 227 -11.55 -12.71 16.71
C LEU A 227 -10.82 -14.05 16.85
N ALA A 228 -9.72 -14.28 16.12
CA ALA A 228 -8.93 -15.51 16.26
C ALA A 228 -8.42 -15.70 17.70
N PHE A 229 -7.97 -14.63 18.34
CA PHE A 229 -7.55 -14.66 19.74
C PHE A 229 -8.69 -15.00 20.70
N TRP A 230 -9.83 -14.33 20.58
CA TRP A 230 -10.94 -14.47 21.54
C TRP A 230 -11.81 -15.72 21.31
N PHE A 231 -11.95 -16.17 20.06
CA PHE A 231 -12.84 -17.25 19.65
C PHE A 231 -12.11 -18.56 19.34
N GLY A 232 -10.81 -18.66 19.67
CA GLY A 232 -10.04 -19.90 19.59
C GLY A 232 -9.73 -20.36 18.16
N ALA A 233 -9.58 -19.43 17.21
CA ALA A 233 -9.27 -19.70 15.81
C ALA A 233 -10.32 -20.58 15.06
N ASP A 234 -11.54 -20.64 15.57
CA ASP A 234 -12.68 -21.29 14.91
C ASP A 234 -13.22 -20.39 13.80
N VAL A 235 -12.81 -20.69 12.55
CA VAL A 235 -13.11 -19.85 11.38
C VAL A 235 -14.61 -19.67 11.14
N GLU A 236 -15.43 -20.69 11.39
CA GLU A 236 -16.88 -20.62 11.18
C GLU A 236 -17.54 -19.71 12.23
N ARG A 237 -17.09 -19.83 13.47
CA ARG A 237 -17.54 -18.98 14.56
C ARG A 237 -17.10 -17.53 14.38
N MET A 238 -15.86 -17.32 13.95
CA MET A 238 -15.32 -15.99 13.62
C MET A 238 -16.09 -15.34 12.48
N ASP A 239 -16.44 -16.07 11.42
CA ASP A 239 -17.27 -15.57 10.32
C ASP A 239 -18.65 -15.16 10.79
N HIS A 240 -19.27 -15.97 11.63
CA HIS A 240 -20.56 -15.64 12.23
C HIS A 240 -20.52 -14.31 13.00
N VAL A 241 -19.54 -14.14 13.86
CA VAL A 241 -19.35 -12.90 14.65
C VAL A 241 -19.00 -11.71 13.75
N PHE A 242 -18.14 -11.89 12.76
CA PHE A 242 -17.79 -10.82 11.81
C PHE A 242 -19.04 -10.29 11.09
N ARG A 243 -19.93 -11.18 10.66
CA ARG A 243 -21.18 -10.82 9.96
C ARG A 243 -22.14 -10.00 10.81
N THR A 244 -22.06 -10.08 12.13
CA THR A 244 -22.86 -9.25 13.04
C THR A 244 -22.23 -7.90 13.36
N SER A 245 -20.99 -7.66 12.92
CA SER A 245 -20.28 -6.40 13.16
C SER A 245 -20.61 -5.31 12.13
N GLY A 246 -20.37 -4.07 12.49
CA GLY A 246 -20.50 -2.92 11.59
C GLY A 246 -19.43 -2.87 10.48
N LEU A 247 -18.46 -3.79 10.47
CA LEU A 247 -17.50 -3.97 9.37
C LEU A 247 -18.08 -4.78 8.21
N MET A 248 -19.21 -5.48 8.41
CA MET A 248 -19.79 -6.32 7.37
C MET A 248 -20.21 -5.48 6.16
N ARG A 249 -19.84 -5.94 4.96
CA ARG A 249 -20.14 -5.30 3.68
C ARG A 249 -20.10 -6.32 2.53
N PRO A 250 -20.68 -6.00 1.35
CA PRO A 250 -20.77 -6.96 0.23
C PRO A 250 -19.42 -7.55 -0.20
N LYS A 251 -18.31 -6.81 -0.06
CA LYS A 251 -16.95 -7.31 -0.34
C LYS A 251 -16.60 -8.58 0.44
N TRP A 252 -17.19 -8.82 1.61
CA TRP A 252 -16.93 -10.00 2.43
C TRP A 252 -17.23 -11.29 1.67
N ASP A 253 -18.28 -11.28 0.86
CA ASP A 253 -18.74 -12.43 0.08
C ASP A 253 -18.20 -12.44 -1.37
N GLU A 254 -17.41 -11.42 -1.78
CA GLU A 254 -16.78 -11.40 -3.10
C GLU A 254 -15.82 -12.58 -3.28
N ARG A 255 -15.96 -13.29 -4.39
CA ARG A 255 -15.10 -14.42 -4.74
C ARG A 255 -13.69 -13.95 -5.15
N ARG A 256 -12.68 -14.60 -4.57
CA ARG A 256 -11.27 -14.48 -4.94
C ARG A 256 -10.69 -15.87 -5.22
N GLY A 257 -10.82 -16.32 -6.45
CA GLY A 257 -10.50 -17.70 -6.82
C GLY A 257 -11.48 -18.69 -6.19
N ALA A 258 -10.96 -19.70 -5.46
CA ALA A 258 -11.77 -20.76 -4.84
C ALA A 258 -12.50 -20.33 -3.55
N LYS A 259 -12.13 -19.18 -2.94
CA LYS A 259 -12.65 -18.72 -1.64
C LYS A 259 -13.24 -17.32 -1.76
N THR A 260 -14.02 -16.90 -0.74
CA THR A 260 -14.44 -15.51 -0.61
C THR A 260 -13.33 -14.66 0.01
N TYR A 261 -13.44 -13.34 -0.12
CA TYR A 261 -12.55 -12.39 0.56
C TYR A 261 -12.58 -12.61 2.08
N GLY A 262 -13.76 -12.78 2.66
CA GLY A 262 -13.93 -13.04 4.10
C GLY A 262 -13.21 -14.33 4.53
N ARG A 263 -13.45 -15.43 3.82
CA ARG A 263 -12.80 -16.72 4.13
C ARG A 263 -11.27 -16.62 4.06
N TRP A 264 -10.75 -15.97 3.04
CA TRP A 264 -9.31 -15.75 2.89
C TRP A 264 -8.73 -14.90 4.05
N THR A 265 -9.46 -13.84 4.47
CA THR A 265 -9.04 -12.94 5.56
C THR A 265 -9.03 -13.65 6.91
N LEU A 266 -10.04 -14.48 7.18
CA LEU A 266 -10.13 -15.27 8.40
C LEU A 266 -9.02 -16.32 8.51
N GLU A 267 -8.79 -17.10 7.44
CA GLU A 267 -7.72 -18.11 7.42
C GLU A 267 -6.34 -17.47 7.59
N ARG A 268 -6.10 -16.29 6.99
CA ARG A 268 -4.88 -15.54 7.21
C ARG A 268 -4.74 -15.11 8.67
N ALA A 269 -5.80 -14.60 9.29
CA ALA A 269 -5.78 -14.20 10.70
C ALA A 269 -5.49 -15.38 11.63
N VAL A 270 -6.01 -16.56 11.33
CA VAL A 270 -5.72 -17.78 12.08
C VAL A 270 -4.24 -18.17 11.93
N SER A 271 -3.68 -18.09 10.72
CA SER A 271 -2.26 -18.36 10.47
C SER A 271 -1.35 -17.36 11.21
N ASP A 272 -1.66 -16.06 11.13
CA ASP A 272 -0.90 -14.99 11.80
C ASP A 272 -0.95 -15.11 13.35
N CYS A 273 -1.93 -15.81 13.92
CA CYS A 273 -2.04 -16.06 15.36
C CYS A 273 -1.28 -17.33 15.82
N GLN A 274 -0.86 -18.19 14.90
CA GLN A 274 -0.13 -19.44 15.21
C GLN A 274 1.39 -19.28 15.14
N GLU A 275 1.89 -18.15 14.62
CA GLU A 275 3.31 -17.76 14.62
C GLU A 275 3.63 -16.88 15.83
#